data_306c2ee23b5fe3e7aa1ec4863ee93854
#
_entry.id   306c2ee23b5fe3e7aa1ec4863ee93854
#
_cell.length_a   1.000
_cell.length_b   1.000
_cell.length_c   1.000
_cell.angle_alpha   90.00
_cell.angle_beta   90.00
_cell.angle_gamma   90.00
#
_symmetry.space_group_name_H-M   'P 1'
#
loop_
_entity.id
_entity.type
_entity.pdbx_description
1 polymer ?
#
loop_
_entity_poly.entity_id
_entity_poly.type
_entity_poly.pdbx_seq_one_letter_code
_entity_poly.pdbx_strand_id
1 'polypeptide(L)'
;MPVSQSHAAVEAMLAGDAGATLLKRVQRRLGLKEREAKSALVAYKKFLELKAEHEDWDAKKLSPPPLVDEVWHLHVLDTQAYGPAMRKAFGRIVHHDPDGDKDADARAERIVATRGALRGLFKTRYDKKIWTWAQPARKRKAAVVEDEASDDDVAPTPRRVAPKVAPKAPPRATTLTSGKSIKIRIRDQCGEVSFFKGKTTAKLDFLFNAYATRKGVEATSLRFLFDGSRVRGDQTPADIDMEDGDQLDCMLEQQGGL
;
A
#
# COMPACT_ATOMS: atom_id res chain seq x y z
N MET A 1 5.89 20.89 17.32
CA MET A 1 6.56 20.38 18.57
C MET A 1 7.90 19.77 18.20
N PRO A 2 8.97 19.86 19.04
CA PRO A 2 10.18 19.07 18.80
C PRO A 2 9.90 17.57 18.88
N VAL A 3 10.54 16.75 18.05
CA VAL A 3 10.37 15.28 17.94
C VAL A 3 10.43 14.57 19.31
N SER A 4 11.32 14.98 20.18
CA SER A 4 11.43 14.42 21.53
C SER A 4 10.19 14.67 22.41
N GLN A 5 9.51 15.80 22.19
CA GLN A 5 8.31 16.14 22.96
C GLN A 5 7.09 15.40 22.43
N SER A 6 6.94 15.25 21.10
CA SER A 6 5.84 14.49 20.50
C SER A 6 5.92 13.01 20.87
N HIS A 7 7.11 12.43 20.86
CA HIS A 7 7.35 11.06 21.33
C HIS A 7 6.94 10.87 22.79
N ALA A 8 7.47 11.70 23.70
CA ALA A 8 7.14 11.62 25.12
C ALA A 8 5.65 11.79 25.39
N ALA A 9 4.99 12.70 24.68
CA ALA A 9 3.56 12.95 24.80
C ALA A 9 2.72 11.73 24.36
N VAL A 10 3.06 11.09 23.24
CA VAL A 10 2.38 9.88 22.73
C VAL A 10 2.60 8.70 23.67
N GLU A 11 3.83 8.50 24.16
CA GLU A 11 4.12 7.42 25.11
C GLU A 11 3.37 7.61 26.42
N ALA A 12 3.33 8.82 26.97
CA ALA A 12 2.57 9.12 28.18
C ALA A 12 1.06 8.96 27.99
N MET A 13 0.52 9.34 26.81
CA MET A 13 -0.89 9.24 26.49
C MET A 13 -1.39 7.78 26.45
N LEU A 14 -0.57 6.88 25.91
CA LEU A 14 -0.91 5.46 25.74
C LEU A 14 -0.13 4.57 26.72
N ALA A 15 0.30 5.11 27.87
CA ALA A 15 0.86 4.35 28.98
C ALA A 15 -0.22 3.74 29.87
N GLY A 16 0.14 2.68 30.61
CA GLY A 16 -0.72 2.07 31.63
C GLY A 16 -2.04 1.55 31.08
N ASP A 17 -3.12 1.80 31.81
CA ASP A 17 -4.45 1.23 31.52
C ASP A 17 -5.05 1.70 30.18
N ALA A 18 -4.77 2.93 29.78
CA ALA A 18 -5.28 3.45 28.50
C ALA A 18 -4.74 2.63 27.30
N GLY A 19 -3.42 2.41 27.28
CA GLY A 19 -2.81 1.60 26.24
C GLY A 19 -3.21 0.12 26.31
N ALA A 20 -3.30 -0.44 27.53
CA ALA A 20 -3.75 -1.81 27.75
C ALA A 20 -5.21 -2.03 27.28
N THR A 21 -6.08 -1.07 27.54
CA THR A 21 -7.50 -1.11 27.10
C THR A 21 -7.58 -1.05 25.57
N LEU A 22 -6.86 -0.14 24.94
CA LEU A 22 -6.81 -0.06 23.48
C LEU A 22 -6.24 -1.33 22.88
N LEU A 23 -5.16 -1.88 23.45
CA LEU A 23 -4.55 -3.14 23.01
C LEU A 23 -5.56 -4.30 23.03
N LYS A 24 -6.29 -4.49 24.13
CA LYS A 24 -7.33 -5.53 24.24
C LYS A 24 -8.44 -5.33 23.22
N ARG A 25 -8.83 -4.07 22.95
CA ARG A 25 -9.83 -3.73 21.94
C ARG A 25 -9.34 -4.09 20.53
N VAL A 26 -8.09 -3.76 20.18
CA VAL A 26 -7.44 -4.11 18.92
C VAL A 26 -7.40 -5.63 18.72
N GLN A 27 -6.95 -6.39 19.72
CA GLN A 27 -6.94 -7.85 19.65
C GLN A 27 -8.33 -8.41 19.35
N ARG A 28 -9.33 -7.99 20.13
CA ARG A 28 -10.70 -8.50 20.00
C ARG A 28 -11.37 -8.13 18.68
N ARG A 29 -11.20 -6.89 18.23
CA ARG A 29 -11.91 -6.37 17.05
C ARG A 29 -11.26 -6.78 15.74
N LEU A 30 -9.92 -6.83 15.70
CA LEU A 30 -9.16 -7.16 14.49
C LEU A 30 -8.73 -8.64 14.46
N GLY A 31 -9.01 -9.42 15.51
CA GLY A 31 -8.63 -10.84 15.57
C GLY A 31 -7.12 -11.08 15.61
N LEU A 32 -6.35 -10.10 16.06
CA LEU A 32 -4.89 -10.15 16.07
C LEU A 32 -4.38 -10.90 17.30
N LYS A 33 -3.28 -11.65 17.11
CA LYS A 33 -2.51 -12.20 18.22
C LYS A 33 -1.86 -11.06 19.02
N GLU A 34 -1.53 -11.32 20.26
CA GLU A 34 -0.98 -10.30 21.17
C GLU A 34 0.25 -9.59 20.60
N ARG A 35 1.18 -10.33 20.00
CA ARG A 35 2.38 -9.78 19.37
C ARG A 35 2.04 -8.84 18.21
N GLU A 36 1.11 -9.24 17.35
CA GLU A 36 0.67 -8.45 16.19
C GLU A 36 -0.04 -7.17 16.63
N ALA A 37 -0.94 -7.29 17.62
CA ALA A 37 -1.64 -6.15 18.19
C ALA A 37 -0.69 -5.15 18.87
N LYS A 38 0.33 -5.64 19.61
CA LYS A 38 1.38 -4.78 20.16
C LYS A 38 2.16 -4.05 19.06
N SER A 39 2.53 -4.76 17.99
CA SER A 39 3.22 -4.14 16.85
C SER A 39 2.36 -3.09 16.15
N ALA A 40 1.05 -3.36 15.97
CA ALA A 40 0.10 -2.41 15.40
C ALA A 40 -0.06 -1.15 16.29
N LEU A 41 -0.11 -1.32 17.61
CA LEU A 41 -0.18 -0.20 18.56
C LEU A 41 1.10 0.65 18.53
N VAL A 42 2.27 0.03 18.42
CA VAL A 42 3.56 0.74 18.24
C VAL A 42 3.56 1.54 16.94
N ALA A 43 3.05 0.96 15.84
CA ALA A 43 2.94 1.67 14.57
C ALA A 43 1.95 2.84 14.66
N TYR A 44 0.83 2.67 15.35
CA TYR A 44 -0.12 3.74 15.59
C TYR A 44 0.50 4.90 16.41
N LYS A 45 1.25 4.60 17.47
CA LYS A 45 1.99 5.62 18.22
C LYS A 45 2.92 6.44 17.31
N LYS A 46 3.69 5.75 16.45
CA LYS A 46 4.56 6.42 15.47
C LYS A 46 3.79 7.29 14.49
N PHE A 47 2.59 6.88 14.08
CA PHE A 47 1.76 7.69 13.21
C PHE A 47 1.27 8.97 13.90
N LEU A 48 0.91 8.90 15.19
CA LEU A 48 0.56 10.09 15.96
C LEU A 48 1.75 11.04 16.14
N GLU A 49 2.96 10.50 16.31
CA GLU A 49 4.18 11.32 16.34
C GLU A 49 4.39 12.05 15.00
N LEU A 50 4.21 11.35 13.86
CA LEU A 50 4.26 11.97 12.53
C LEU A 50 3.21 13.07 12.38
N LYS A 51 1.99 12.83 12.82
CA LYS A 51 0.91 13.83 12.80
C LYS A 51 1.31 15.10 13.57
N ALA A 52 1.87 14.93 14.75
CA ALA A 52 2.29 16.04 15.60
C ALA A 52 3.48 16.80 15.00
N GLU A 53 4.47 16.10 14.46
CA GLU A 53 5.67 16.69 13.85
C GLU A 53 5.32 17.50 12.58
N HIS A 54 4.37 17.02 11.77
CA HIS A 54 3.94 17.70 10.57
C HIS A 54 2.75 18.64 10.79
N GLU A 55 2.31 18.82 12.04
CA GLU A 55 1.15 19.64 12.40
C GLU A 55 -0.08 19.28 11.57
N ASP A 56 -0.29 17.98 11.33
CA ASP A 56 -1.40 17.47 10.54
C ASP A 56 -2.62 17.14 11.40
N TRP A 57 -3.17 18.17 11.99
CA TRP A 57 -4.28 18.06 12.94
C TRP A 57 -5.61 17.71 12.28
N ASP A 58 -5.78 18.12 11.00
CA ASP A 58 -7.03 18.02 10.25
C ASP A 58 -7.01 16.91 9.18
N ALA A 59 -6.07 15.96 9.29
CA ALA A 59 -5.92 14.80 8.39
C ALA A 59 -5.74 15.16 6.89
N LYS A 60 -5.06 16.27 6.60
CA LYS A 60 -4.87 16.76 5.23
C LYS A 60 -3.51 16.41 4.61
N LYS A 61 -2.50 16.08 5.43
CA LYS A 61 -1.11 15.92 4.97
C LYS A 61 -0.65 14.47 4.93
N LEU A 62 -1.13 13.63 5.83
CA LEU A 62 -0.65 12.26 6.04
C LEU A 62 -1.80 11.25 6.01
N SER A 63 -1.56 10.07 5.41
CA SER A 63 -2.49 8.95 5.37
C SER A 63 -1.88 7.72 6.03
N PRO A 64 -2.57 7.10 7.01
CA PRO A 64 -2.05 5.91 7.69
C PRO A 64 -2.09 4.68 6.78
N PRO A 65 -1.26 3.65 7.02
CA PRO A 65 -1.47 2.35 6.42
C PRO A 65 -2.74 1.68 7.00
N PRO A 66 -3.39 0.75 6.27
CA PRO A 66 -4.71 0.21 6.64
C PRO A 66 -4.80 -0.32 8.08
N LEU A 67 -3.79 -1.06 8.54
CA LEU A 67 -3.81 -1.59 9.91
C LEU A 67 -3.71 -0.49 10.98
N VAL A 68 -2.92 0.56 10.71
CA VAL A 68 -2.79 1.71 11.62
C VAL A 68 -4.08 2.52 11.64
N ASP A 69 -4.73 2.64 10.49
CA ASP A 69 -6.03 3.30 10.35
C ASP A 69 -7.10 2.60 11.19
N GLU A 70 -7.18 1.27 11.12
CA GLU A 70 -8.10 0.47 11.94
C GLU A 70 -7.85 0.66 13.45
N VAL A 71 -6.58 0.70 13.88
CA VAL A 71 -6.24 0.99 15.29
C VAL A 71 -6.69 2.40 15.67
N TRP A 72 -6.50 3.36 14.77
CA TRP A 72 -6.92 4.74 15.00
C TRP A 72 -8.43 4.86 15.10
N HIS A 73 -9.18 4.22 14.21
CA HIS A 73 -10.64 4.12 14.29
C HIS A 73 -11.12 3.60 15.64
N LEU A 74 -10.52 2.50 16.13
CA LEU A 74 -10.85 1.93 17.43
C LEU A 74 -10.55 2.87 18.61
N HIS A 75 -9.55 3.75 18.47
CA HIS A 75 -9.25 4.76 19.48
C HIS A 75 -10.21 5.94 19.40
N VAL A 76 -10.51 6.46 18.20
CA VAL A 76 -11.45 7.57 17.97
C VAL A 76 -12.85 7.23 18.46
N LEU A 77 -13.31 6.00 18.28
CA LEU A 77 -14.62 5.51 18.76
C LEU A 77 -14.73 5.51 20.28
N ASP A 78 -13.63 5.57 21.01
CA ASP A 78 -13.63 5.80 22.45
C ASP A 78 -13.63 7.31 22.75
N THR A 79 -14.76 7.93 22.52
CA THR A 79 -14.92 9.40 22.61
C THR A 79 -14.62 9.95 24.00
N GLN A 80 -14.82 9.15 25.05
CA GLN A 80 -14.49 9.55 26.42
C GLN A 80 -12.98 9.57 26.70
N ALA A 81 -12.23 8.68 26.06
CA ALA A 81 -10.79 8.59 26.23
C ALA A 81 -10.03 9.42 25.20
N TYR A 82 -10.42 9.36 23.92
CA TYR A 82 -9.67 9.93 22.79
C TYR A 82 -9.49 11.45 22.91
N GLY A 83 -10.60 12.19 23.03
CA GLY A 83 -10.58 13.66 23.04
C GLY A 83 -9.73 14.24 24.18
N PRO A 84 -9.96 13.84 25.44
CA PRO A 84 -9.15 14.26 26.56
C PRO A 84 -7.66 13.87 26.43
N ALA A 85 -7.35 12.65 25.94
CA ALA A 85 -6.00 12.18 25.76
C ALA A 85 -5.23 13.01 24.71
N MET A 86 -5.85 13.32 23.57
CA MET A 86 -5.25 14.17 22.53
C MET A 86 -5.01 15.59 23.01
N ARG A 87 -5.98 16.20 23.70
CA ARG A 87 -5.81 17.55 24.27
C ARG A 87 -4.69 17.59 25.31
N LYS A 88 -4.58 16.57 26.15
CA LYS A 88 -3.51 16.48 27.15
C LYS A 88 -2.14 16.33 26.49
N ALA A 89 -2.03 15.51 25.45
CA ALA A 89 -0.76 15.22 24.77
C ALA A 89 -0.31 16.37 23.85
N PHE A 90 -1.22 16.96 23.10
CA PHE A 90 -0.90 17.88 22.00
C PHE A 90 -1.53 19.27 22.13
N GLY A 91 -2.33 19.52 23.18
CA GLY A 91 -3.08 20.77 23.36
C GLY A 91 -4.32 20.87 22.43
N ARG A 92 -4.53 19.90 21.54
CA ARG A 92 -5.60 19.86 20.54
C ARG A 92 -6.01 18.44 20.17
N ILE A 93 -7.07 18.31 19.39
CA ILE A 93 -7.48 17.01 18.86
C ILE A 93 -6.78 16.75 17.51
N VAL A 94 -6.36 15.53 17.29
CA VAL A 94 -5.94 15.02 15.99
C VAL A 94 -7.18 14.45 15.31
N HIS A 95 -7.69 15.16 14.29
CA HIS A 95 -8.89 14.73 13.59
C HIS A 95 -8.61 13.58 12.64
N HIS A 96 -9.58 12.67 12.55
CA HIS A 96 -9.61 11.60 11.56
C HIS A 96 -10.57 12.00 10.43
N ASP A 97 -10.15 11.84 9.18
CA ASP A 97 -11.00 12.05 8.01
C ASP A 97 -11.52 10.69 7.52
N PRO A 98 -12.78 10.33 7.79
CA PRO A 98 -13.33 9.04 7.38
C PRO A 98 -13.51 8.92 5.87
N ASP A 99 -13.52 10.05 5.17
CA ASP A 99 -13.67 10.16 3.71
C ASP A 99 -12.35 10.38 2.99
N GLY A 100 -11.25 10.27 3.70
CA GLY A 100 -9.91 10.53 3.16
C GLY A 100 -9.46 9.61 2.03
N ASP A 101 -10.19 8.54 1.73
CA ASP A 101 -9.94 7.62 0.63
C ASP A 101 -10.79 7.89 -0.63
N LYS A 102 -11.77 8.81 -0.56
CA LYS A 102 -12.65 9.14 -1.69
C LYS A 102 -11.90 9.77 -2.86
N ASP A 103 -10.91 10.60 -2.58
CA ASP A 103 -10.01 11.17 -3.59
C ASP A 103 -8.72 10.34 -3.64
N ALA A 104 -8.63 9.49 -4.67
CA ALA A 104 -7.51 8.58 -4.83
C ALA A 104 -6.17 9.29 -5.06
N ASP A 105 -6.18 10.41 -5.79
CA ASP A 105 -4.96 11.17 -6.10
C ASP A 105 -4.45 11.89 -4.86
N ALA A 106 -5.33 12.63 -4.16
CA ALA A 106 -4.97 13.27 -2.91
C ALA A 106 -4.55 12.26 -1.84
N ARG A 107 -5.16 11.05 -1.82
CA ARG A 107 -4.73 9.97 -0.95
C ARG A 107 -3.33 9.46 -1.30
N ALA A 108 -3.02 9.28 -2.59
CA ALA A 108 -1.71 8.85 -3.04
C ALA A 108 -0.62 9.85 -2.61
N GLU A 109 -0.86 11.14 -2.77
CA GLU A 109 0.05 12.20 -2.31
C GLU A 109 0.29 12.13 -0.80
N ARG A 110 -0.77 11.95 0.01
CA ARG A 110 -0.64 11.79 1.46
C ARG A 110 0.13 10.54 1.87
N ILE A 111 -0.02 9.43 1.13
CA ILE A 111 0.75 8.20 1.35
C ILE A 111 2.24 8.45 1.08
N VAL A 112 2.58 9.09 -0.02
CA VAL A 112 3.97 9.46 -0.35
C VAL A 112 4.56 10.36 0.73
N ALA A 113 3.82 11.38 1.17
CA ALA A 113 4.24 12.26 2.25
C ALA A 113 4.48 11.49 3.56
N THR A 114 3.57 10.55 3.89
CA THR A 114 3.70 9.72 5.10
C THR A 114 4.95 8.83 5.05
N ARG A 115 5.24 8.20 3.90
CA ARG A 115 6.45 7.39 3.71
C ARG A 115 7.71 8.22 3.85
N GLY A 116 7.75 9.41 3.26
CA GLY A 116 8.85 10.37 3.42
C GLY A 116 9.08 10.76 4.86
N ALA A 117 8.03 11.17 5.56
CA ALA A 117 8.04 11.54 6.98
C ALA A 117 8.50 10.37 7.88
N LEU A 118 7.98 9.16 7.62
CA LEU A 118 8.34 7.95 8.36
C LEU A 118 9.84 7.65 8.25
N ARG A 119 10.40 7.70 7.03
CA ARG A 119 11.84 7.49 6.80
C ARG A 119 12.68 8.58 7.43
N GLY A 120 12.27 9.82 7.32
CA GLY A 120 12.95 10.97 7.92
C GLY A 120 13.05 10.85 9.44
N LEU A 121 11.94 10.53 10.10
CA LEU A 121 11.86 10.51 11.56
C LEU A 121 12.40 9.21 12.18
N PHE A 122 12.01 8.06 11.63
CA PHE A 122 12.32 6.76 12.23
C PHE A 122 13.42 5.98 11.51
N LYS A 123 13.87 6.43 10.35
CA LYS A 123 14.86 5.76 9.49
C LYS A 123 14.42 4.31 9.19
N THR A 124 15.05 3.32 9.83
CA THR A 124 14.73 1.89 9.68
C THR A 124 14.02 1.30 10.90
N ARG A 125 13.70 2.11 11.92
CA ARG A 125 13.14 1.64 13.20
C ARG A 125 11.61 1.52 13.16
N TYR A 126 11.06 0.88 12.13
CA TYR A 126 9.62 0.57 12.01
C TYR A 126 9.41 -0.79 11.35
N ASP A 127 8.26 -1.40 11.62
CA ASP A 127 7.89 -2.71 11.04
C ASP A 127 7.32 -2.50 9.64
N LYS A 128 8.11 -2.84 8.62
CA LYS A 128 7.73 -2.68 7.22
C LYS A 128 6.48 -3.47 6.82
N LYS A 129 6.15 -4.56 7.52
CA LYS A 129 4.93 -5.35 7.27
C LYS A 129 3.66 -4.60 7.63
N ILE A 130 3.74 -3.73 8.64
CA ILE A 130 2.61 -2.91 9.09
C ILE A 130 2.53 -1.63 8.26
N TRP A 131 3.70 -1.03 7.96
CA TRP A 131 3.80 0.18 7.16
C TRP A 131 3.71 -0.12 5.65
N THR A 132 2.68 -0.85 5.26
CA THR A 132 2.34 -1.15 3.88
C THR A 132 0.92 -0.67 3.58
N TRP A 133 0.73 -0.02 2.43
CA TRP A 133 -0.57 0.46 1.95
C TRP A 133 -1.23 -0.53 0.98
N ALA A 134 -0.58 -1.67 0.69
CA ALA A 134 -1.23 -2.75 -0.03
C ALA A 134 -2.38 -3.31 0.81
N GLN A 135 -3.59 -3.31 0.26
CA GLN A 135 -4.73 -3.96 0.92
C GLN A 135 -4.40 -5.45 1.13
N PRO A 136 -4.52 -5.99 2.34
CA PRO A 136 -4.47 -7.42 2.51
C PRO A 136 -5.57 -8.02 1.64
N ALA A 137 -5.24 -9.05 0.85
CA ALA A 137 -6.23 -9.77 0.06
C ALA A 137 -7.39 -10.17 0.99
N ARG A 138 -8.55 -9.53 0.85
CA ARG A 138 -9.74 -9.90 1.60
C ARG A 138 -10.00 -11.37 1.30
N LYS A 139 -9.83 -12.24 2.30
CA LYS A 139 -10.38 -13.59 2.25
C LYS A 139 -11.88 -13.41 2.05
N ARG A 140 -12.34 -13.56 0.82
CA ARG A 140 -13.75 -13.67 0.52
C ARG A 140 -14.23 -14.86 1.34
N LYS A 141 -15.04 -14.64 2.40
CA LYS A 141 -15.92 -15.65 2.90
C LYS A 141 -16.77 -16.02 1.69
N ALA A 142 -16.64 -17.27 1.27
CA ALA A 142 -17.53 -17.86 0.29
C ALA A 142 -18.96 -17.68 0.83
N ALA A 143 -19.74 -16.83 0.18
CA ALA A 143 -21.17 -16.87 0.33
C ALA A 143 -21.58 -18.19 -0.32
N VAL A 144 -22.08 -19.07 0.48
CA VAL A 144 -22.81 -20.25 0.02
C VAL A 144 -24.06 -19.70 -0.66
N VAL A 145 -24.07 -19.74 -1.98
CA VAL A 145 -25.29 -19.59 -2.76
C VAL A 145 -25.78 -21.01 -2.96
N GLU A 146 -26.88 -21.34 -2.27
CA GLU A 146 -27.60 -22.57 -2.52
C GLU A 146 -28.18 -22.52 -3.94
N ASP A 147 -27.94 -23.58 -4.66
CA ASP A 147 -28.37 -23.91 -5.99
C ASP A 147 -29.90 -24.08 -6.05
N GLU A 148 -30.53 -23.43 -6.99
CA GLU A 148 -31.76 -23.97 -7.55
C GLU A 148 -31.53 -24.20 -9.05
N ALA A 149 -31.64 -25.47 -9.41
CA ALA A 149 -31.48 -25.99 -10.74
C ALA A 149 -32.62 -25.60 -11.67
N SER A 150 -32.35 -25.35 -12.94
CA SER A 150 -33.22 -25.73 -14.05
C SER A 150 -32.41 -26.02 -15.29
N ASP A 151 -32.59 -27.24 -15.73
CA ASP A 151 -32.18 -27.80 -17.03
C ASP A 151 -32.65 -26.96 -18.20
N ASP A 152 -31.80 -26.82 -19.19
CA ASP A 152 -32.19 -27.17 -20.57
C ASP A 152 -30.97 -27.24 -21.52
N ASP A 153 -30.93 -28.39 -22.22
CA ASP A 153 -30.05 -28.81 -23.29
C ASP A 153 -29.78 -27.78 -24.39
N VAL A 154 -28.57 -27.80 -24.94
CA VAL A 154 -28.24 -28.09 -26.35
C VAL A 154 -26.74 -27.92 -26.64
N ALA A 155 -26.02 -28.98 -26.94
CA ALA A 155 -24.80 -28.97 -27.74
C ALA A 155 -25.17 -29.13 -29.24
N PRO A 156 -24.33 -28.91 -30.23
CA PRO A 156 -22.97 -29.43 -30.38
C PRO A 156 -21.95 -28.53 -31.13
N THR A 157 -20.69 -28.92 -30.95
CA THR A 157 -19.46 -28.68 -31.73
C THR A 157 -19.62 -28.83 -33.29
N PRO A 158 -18.59 -28.65 -34.17
CA PRO A 158 -17.15 -28.38 -33.94
C PRO A 158 -16.44 -27.51 -35.02
N ARG A 159 -15.14 -27.30 -34.81
CA ARG A 159 -14.08 -27.33 -35.84
C ARG A 159 -13.39 -26.04 -36.30
N ARG A 160 -12.09 -26.03 -35.97
CA ARG A 160 -10.84 -26.07 -36.78
C ARG A 160 -10.29 -24.68 -37.15
N VAL A 161 -9.03 -24.34 -37.01
CA VAL A 161 -7.66 -24.85 -37.28
C VAL A 161 -6.64 -23.81 -36.78
N ALA A 162 -5.54 -24.27 -36.22
CA ALA A 162 -4.35 -23.47 -35.94
C ALA A 162 -3.58 -23.12 -37.24
N PRO A 163 -2.68 -22.15 -37.22
CA PRO A 163 -1.30 -22.59 -37.19
C PRO A 163 -0.39 -21.88 -36.15
N LYS A 164 0.47 -22.67 -35.66
CA LYS A 164 1.64 -22.56 -34.85
C LYS A 164 2.67 -21.62 -35.49
N VAL A 165 3.03 -20.54 -34.79
CA VAL A 165 4.30 -19.88 -35.02
C VAL A 165 4.97 -19.75 -33.65
N ALA A 166 6.10 -20.42 -33.50
CA ALA A 166 6.94 -20.34 -32.35
C ALA A 166 7.69 -19.00 -32.32
N PRO A 167 7.71 -18.29 -31.18
CA PRO A 167 8.60 -17.14 -31.07
C PRO A 167 10.02 -17.61 -30.66
N LYS A 168 10.97 -17.11 -31.43
CA LYS A 168 12.41 -17.21 -31.25
C LYS A 168 12.81 -16.70 -29.85
N ALA A 169 13.67 -17.45 -29.20
CA ALA A 169 14.26 -17.10 -27.91
C ALA A 169 14.99 -15.75 -27.96
N PRO A 170 14.83 -14.92 -26.91
CA PRO A 170 15.58 -13.67 -26.80
C PRO A 170 17.05 -13.93 -26.44
N PRO A 171 17.96 -13.01 -26.80
CA PRO A 171 19.39 -13.18 -26.57
C PRO A 171 19.72 -13.15 -25.08
N ARG A 172 20.66 -13.97 -24.75
CA ARG A 172 21.22 -14.21 -23.41
C ARG A 172 21.77 -12.91 -22.81
N ALA A 173 21.24 -12.56 -21.65
CA ALA A 173 21.69 -11.44 -20.84
C ALA A 173 23.11 -11.65 -20.32
N THR A 174 23.88 -10.61 -20.41
CA THR A 174 25.12 -10.46 -19.67
C THR A 174 24.89 -9.61 -18.43
N THR A 175 25.46 -10.08 -17.35
CA THR A 175 26.04 -9.37 -16.21
C THR A 175 25.27 -9.36 -14.90
N LEU A 176 25.86 -10.12 -14.01
CA LEU A 176 25.81 -10.19 -12.56
C LEU A 176 25.68 -8.83 -11.87
N THR A 177 24.56 -8.62 -11.21
CA THR A 177 24.47 -7.72 -10.07
C THR A 177 23.69 -8.43 -8.97
N SER A 178 24.32 -8.56 -7.82
CA SER A 178 23.80 -9.21 -6.62
C SER A 178 22.68 -8.36 -6.01
N GLY A 179 21.44 -8.63 -6.45
CA GLY A 179 20.25 -7.99 -5.89
C GLY A 179 19.22 -9.05 -5.53
N LYS A 180 18.46 -8.81 -4.46
CA LYS A 180 17.32 -9.66 -4.06
C LYS A 180 16.29 -9.68 -5.20
N SER A 181 15.79 -10.85 -5.56
CA SER A 181 14.70 -10.97 -6.53
C SER A 181 13.37 -10.65 -5.87
N ILE A 182 12.60 -9.76 -6.49
CA ILE A 182 11.26 -9.38 -6.04
C ILE A 182 10.23 -9.63 -7.13
N LYS A 183 8.99 -9.90 -6.70
CA LYS A 183 7.82 -9.98 -7.58
C LYS A 183 7.15 -8.62 -7.62
N ILE A 184 6.95 -8.10 -8.82
CA ILE A 184 6.31 -6.81 -9.05
C ILE A 184 5.00 -7.06 -9.77
N ARG A 185 3.92 -6.44 -9.31
CA ARG A 185 2.62 -6.45 -9.97
C ARG A 185 2.48 -5.19 -10.81
N ILE A 186 2.05 -5.33 -12.06
CA ILE A 186 1.67 -4.19 -12.89
C ILE A 186 0.17 -4.28 -13.14
N ARG A 187 -0.55 -3.24 -12.74
CA ARG A 187 -1.98 -3.08 -12.95
C ARG A 187 -2.22 -2.04 -14.02
N ASP A 188 -3.03 -2.37 -15.00
CA ASP A 188 -3.45 -1.42 -16.05
C ASP A 188 -4.76 -0.69 -15.72
N GLN A 189 -5.14 0.25 -16.56
CA GLN A 189 -6.36 1.03 -16.43
C GLN A 189 -7.64 0.18 -16.46
N CYS A 190 -7.59 -0.99 -17.09
CA CYS A 190 -8.70 -1.94 -17.14
C CYS A 190 -8.79 -2.82 -15.89
N GLY A 191 -7.84 -2.65 -14.95
CA GLY A 191 -7.75 -3.44 -13.72
C GLY A 191 -7.07 -4.80 -13.89
N GLU A 192 -6.55 -5.12 -15.10
CA GLU A 192 -5.80 -6.36 -15.32
C GLU A 192 -4.44 -6.29 -14.62
N VAL A 193 -4.09 -7.37 -13.93
CA VAL A 193 -2.84 -7.46 -13.17
C VAL A 193 -1.89 -8.45 -13.82
N SER A 194 -0.69 -7.98 -14.14
CA SER A 194 0.42 -8.79 -14.65
C SER A 194 1.51 -8.91 -13.62
N PHE A 195 2.11 -10.10 -13.49
CA PHE A 195 3.18 -10.37 -12.54
C PHE A 195 4.52 -10.49 -13.26
N PHE A 196 5.53 -9.81 -12.71
CA PHE A 196 6.90 -9.85 -13.20
C PHE A 196 7.87 -10.16 -12.06
N LYS A 197 8.99 -10.78 -12.41
CA LYS A 197 10.12 -10.99 -11.50
C LYS A 197 11.26 -10.07 -11.91
N GLY A 198 11.73 -9.23 -10.98
CA GLY A 198 12.88 -8.35 -11.19
C GLY A 198 13.85 -8.43 -10.02
N LYS A 199 15.10 -8.02 -10.27
CA LYS A 199 16.07 -7.81 -9.19
C LYS A 199 15.94 -6.37 -8.66
N THR A 200 16.13 -6.18 -7.37
CA THR A 200 16.06 -4.84 -6.75
C THR A 200 17.06 -3.84 -7.32
N THR A 201 18.16 -4.33 -7.91
CA THR A 201 19.23 -3.53 -8.53
C THR A 201 19.14 -3.43 -10.04
N ALA A 202 18.13 -4.06 -10.67
CA ALA A 202 17.93 -3.97 -12.11
C ALA A 202 17.11 -2.72 -12.46
N LYS A 203 17.45 -2.06 -13.56
CA LYS A 203 16.67 -0.91 -14.06
C LYS A 203 15.25 -1.34 -14.41
N LEU A 204 14.29 -0.51 -14.07
CA LEU A 204 12.87 -0.73 -14.33
C LEU A 204 12.51 -0.67 -15.81
N ASP A 205 13.37 -0.05 -16.63
CA ASP A 205 13.22 -0.02 -18.08
C ASP A 205 13.07 -1.42 -18.69
N PHE A 206 13.81 -2.39 -18.19
CA PHE A 206 13.69 -3.78 -18.60
C PHE A 206 12.30 -4.36 -18.32
N LEU A 207 11.73 -4.01 -17.18
CA LEU A 207 10.39 -4.41 -16.77
C LEU A 207 9.32 -3.73 -17.63
N PHE A 208 9.49 -2.44 -17.91
CA PHE A 208 8.55 -1.66 -18.73
C PHE A 208 8.50 -2.16 -20.16
N ASN A 209 9.65 -2.44 -20.75
CA ASN A 209 9.74 -3.03 -22.09
C ASN A 209 9.12 -4.43 -22.14
N ALA A 210 9.35 -5.26 -21.12
CA ALA A 210 8.75 -6.60 -21.06
C ALA A 210 7.21 -6.52 -20.94
N TYR A 211 6.69 -5.57 -20.17
CA TYR A 211 5.25 -5.33 -20.06
C TYR A 211 4.65 -4.80 -21.38
N ALA A 212 5.30 -3.80 -21.99
CA ALA A 212 4.88 -3.21 -23.26
C ALA A 212 4.82 -4.27 -24.38
N THR A 213 5.84 -5.11 -24.48
CA THR A 213 5.89 -6.25 -25.43
C THR A 213 4.73 -7.22 -25.20
N ARG A 214 4.43 -7.54 -23.92
CA ARG A 214 3.31 -8.44 -23.58
C ARG A 214 1.95 -7.86 -23.95
N LYS A 215 1.79 -6.54 -23.83
CA LYS A 215 0.54 -5.84 -24.18
C LYS A 215 0.47 -5.43 -25.64
N GLY A 216 1.55 -5.59 -26.40
CA GLY A 216 1.61 -5.21 -27.83
C GLY A 216 1.59 -3.71 -28.07
N VAL A 217 2.12 -2.91 -27.12
CA VAL A 217 2.19 -1.44 -27.18
C VAL A 217 3.62 -0.96 -27.05
N GLU A 218 3.90 0.27 -27.47
CA GLU A 218 5.20 0.90 -27.29
C GLU A 218 5.41 1.30 -25.82
N ALA A 219 6.60 1.03 -25.29
CA ALA A 219 6.92 1.37 -23.91
C ALA A 219 6.87 2.87 -23.62
N THR A 220 7.14 3.69 -24.66
CA THR A 220 7.08 5.16 -24.62
C THR A 220 5.67 5.71 -24.49
N SER A 221 4.65 4.93 -24.86
CA SER A 221 3.24 5.29 -24.71
C SER A 221 2.68 4.93 -23.33
N LEU A 222 3.50 4.34 -22.47
CA LEU A 222 3.09 3.91 -21.16
C LEU A 222 3.70 4.79 -20.06
N ARG A 223 2.89 5.15 -19.09
CA ARG A 223 3.30 5.81 -17.87
C ARG A 223 3.15 4.86 -16.70
N PHE A 224 4.23 4.65 -15.98
CA PHE A 224 4.21 3.81 -14.78
C PHE A 224 4.25 4.67 -13.53
N LEU A 225 3.39 4.34 -12.58
CA LEU A 225 3.29 5.02 -11.30
C LEU A 225 3.53 4.01 -10.18
N PHE A 226 4.31 4.40 -9.22
CA PHE A 226 4.49 3.69 -7.95
C PHE A 226 4.03 4.61 -6.83
N ASP A 227 3.00 4.18 -6.10
CA ASP A 227 2.35 4.99 -5.06
C ASP A 227 1.95 6.41 -5.53
N GLY A 228 1.44 6.50 -6.76
CA GLY A 228 1.03 7.77 -7.38
C GLY A 228 2.19 8.61 -7.94
N SER A 229 3.44 8.25 -7.70
CA SER A 229 4.60 8.94 -8.23
C SER A 229 5.08 8.34 -9.55
N ARG A 230 5.36 9.19 -10.56
CA ARG A 230 5.89 8.70 -11.84
C ARG A 230 7.24 8.02 -11.65
N VAL A 231 7.33 6.80 -12.14
CA VAL A 231 8.56 6.00 -12.14
C VAL A 231 9.22 6.06 -13.52
N ARG A 232 10.54 6.23 -13.52
CA ARG A 232 11.34 6.25 -14.74
C ARG A 232 12.04 4.91 -14.96
N GLY A 233 12.29 4.58 -16.21
CA GLY A 233 12.98 3.34 -16.58
C GLY A 233 14.43 3.24 -16.10
N ASP A 234 15.11 4.38 -15.91
CA ASP A 234 16.49 4.45 -15.41
C ASP A 234 16.63 4.18 -13.91
N GLN A 235 15.53 4.28 -13.15
CA GLN A 235 15.48 3.95 -11.73
C GLN A 235 15.48 2.44 -11.51
N THR A 236 15.94 2.03 -10.32
CA THR A 236 15.86 0.63 -9.87
C THR A 236 14.76 0.49 -8.81
N PRO A 237 14.21 -0.70 -8.58
CA PRO A 237 13.31 -0.95 -7.46
C PRO A 237 13.85 -0.49 -6.11
N ALA A 238 15.18 -0.58 -5.91
CA ALA A 238 15.83 -0.12 -4.70
C ALA A 238 15.82 1.41 -4.56
N ASP A 239 15.91 2.16 -5.65
CA ASP A 239 15.91 3.63 -5.63
C ASP A 239 14.55 4.20 -5.22
N ILE A 240 13.48 3.45 -5.47
CA ILE A 240 12.11 3.83 -5.12
C ILE A 240 11.57 3.03 -3.94
N ASP A 241 12.44 2.34 -3.19
CA ASP A 241 12.09 1.49 -2.06
C ASP A 241 11.00 0.45 -2.34
N MET A 242 10.98 -0.09 -3.56
CA MET A 242 10.03 -1.11 -3.97
C MET A 242 10.37 -2.46 -3.35
N GLU A 243 9.35 -3.13 -2.80
CA GLU A 243 9.47 -4.41 -2.12
C GLU A 243 8.81 -5.56 -2.89
N ASP A 244 9.01 -6.80 -2.39
CA ASP A 244 8.41 -8.00 -2.97
C ASP A 244 6.88 -7.96 -2.83
N GLY A 245 6.18 -8.04 -3.95
CA GLY A 245 4.73 -8.00 -4.03
C GLY A 245 4.15 -6.60 -4.26
N ASP A 246 4.96 -5.56 -4.38
CA ASP A 246 4.49 -4.20 -4.66
C ASP A 246 3.84 -4.07 -6.04
N GLN A 247 3.01 -3.05 -6.18
CA GLN A 247 2.24 -2.77 -7.39
C GLN A 247 2.71 -1.50 -8.08
N LEU A 248 2.90 -1.59 -9.40
CA LEU A 248 3.00 -0.46 -10.31
C LEU A 248 1.67 -0.28 -11.03
N ASP A 249 1.16 0.92 -11.07
CA ASP A 249 0.02 1.26 -11.92
C ASP A 249 0.53 1.72 -13.28
N CYS A 250 -0.07 1.17 -14.35
CA CYS A 250 0.28 1.49 -15.72
C CYS A 250 -0.86 2.23 -16.41
N MET A 251 -0.56 3.40 -16.94
CA MET A 251 -1.50 4.23 -17.70
C MET A 251 -0.98 4.46 -19.11
N LEU A 252 -1.89 4.63 -20.07
CA LEU A 252 -1.54 5.14 -21.39
C LEU A 252 -1.26 6.64 -21.27
N GLU A 253 -0.13 7.08 -21.79
CA GLU A 253 0.18 8.50 -21.87
C GLU A 253 -0.71 9.12 -22.95
N GLN A 254 -1.69 9.93 -22.55
CA GLN A 254 -2.48 10.71 -23.49
C GLN A 254 -1.54 11.77 -24.07
N GLN A 255 -1.22 11.65 -25.36
CA GLN A 255 -0.67 12.78 -26.11
C GLN A 255 -1.80 13.79 -26.22
N GLY A 256 -1.69 14.90 -25.47
CA GLY A 256 -2.59 16.01 -25.58
C GLY A 256 -2.59 16.52 -27.03
N GLY A 257 -3.72 16.37 -27.69
CA GLY A 257 -3.97 17.08 -28.91
C GLY A 257 -3.97 18.59 -28.66
N LEU A 258 -3.39 19.31 -29.57
CA LEU A 258 -3.47 20.77 -29.71
C LEU A 258 -4.92 21.23 -29.85
#